data_2804e82fea57e100f2fb56b9bd3fbcfc
#
_entry.id   2804e82fea57e100f2fb56b9bd3fbcfc
#
_cell.length_a   1.000
_cell.length_b   1.000
_cell.length_c   1.000
_cell.angle_alpha   90.00
_cell.angle_beta   90.00
_cell.angle_gamma   90.00
#
_symmetry.space_group_name_H-M   'P 1'
#
loop_
_entity.id
_entity.type
_entity.pdbx_description
1 polymer ?
#
loop_
_entity_poly.entity_id
_entity_poly.type
_entity_poly.pdbx_seq_one_letter_code
_entity_poly.pdbx_strand_id
1 'polypeptide(L)'
;MDERRTPQSQETAVHARRKPRRRADGAARGVFMTLLTLILIGCCATAMLFGIFMKYVNTSLLPTLDVKAEDYTMAQSSVVYYQDKDSGQWVEYQKVHGQENRVLVDIGDMSPYLWQAAVSIEDERFFSHHGVDWKRTLGATVKTLVGSNDSYGGSTITQQMLKNMTGENQNTINRKVKEIFRALEFEKDN
;
A
#
# COMPACT_ATOMS: atom_id res chain seq x y z
N MET A 1 -61.50 -71.87 58.54
CA MET A 1 -60.15 -72.34 58.46
C MET A 1 -59.57 -71.56 57.32
N ASP A 2 -58.76 -70.71 57.65
CA ASP A 2 -58.55 -69.47 57.01
C ASP A 2 -57.29 -69.56 56.12
N GLU A 3 -57.44 -69.32 54.84
CA GLU A 3 -56.42 -69.36 53.84
C GLU A 3 -56.05 -67.93 53.47
N ARG A 4 -54.99 -67.40 54.06
CA ARG A 4 -54.49 -66.05 53.77
C ARG A 4 -53.62 -66.04 52.56
N ARG A 5 -54.13 -65.51 51.47
CA ARG A 5 -53.36 -65.18 50.27
C ARG A 5 -52.55 -63.89 50.51
N THR A 6 -51.25 -63.96 50.37
CA THR A 6 -50.32 -62.83 50.30
C THR A 6 -50.38 -62.24 48.89
N PRO A 7 -50.40 -60.87 48.72
CA PRO A 7 -50.34 -60.25 47.41
C PRO A 7 -48.87 -60.13 46.95
N GLN A 8 -48.62 -60.62 45.74
CA GLN A 8 -47.37 -60.42 45.02
C GLN A 8 -47.18 -58.95 44.65
N SER A 9 -46.13 -58.37 45.13
CA SER A 9 -45.64 -57.03 44.72
C SER A 9 -45.12 -57.08 43.28
N GLN A 10 -45.83 -56.46 42.34
CA GLN A 10 -45.34 -56.22 40.99
C GLN A 10 -44.31 -55.12 41.03
N GLU A 11 -43.07 -55.53 40.87
CA GLU A 11 -41.94 -54.65 40.69
C GLU A 11 -41.95 -54.10 39.27
N THR A 12 -42.46 -52.87 39.10
CA THR A 12 -42.44 -52.14 37.82
C THR A 12 -41.05 -51.69 37.53
N ALA A 13 -40.32 -52.41 36.66
CA ALA A 13 -39.03 -52.03 36.12
C ALA A 13 -39.17 -50.79 35.22
N VAL A 14 -38.80 -49.67 35.74
CA VAL A 14 -38.67 -48.42 34.96
C VAL A 14 -37.44 -48.48 34.04
N HIS A 15 -37.69 -48.87 32.79
CA HIS A 15 -36.68 -48.76 31.73
C HIS A 15 -36.38 -47.26 31.45
N ALA A 16 -35.35 -46.78 32.09
CA ALA A 16 -34.76 -45.46 31.73
C ALA A 16 -34.21 -45.55 30.30
N ARG A 17 -34.93 -45.01 29.33
CA ARG A 17 -34.47 -44.80 27.96
C ARG A 17 -33.27 -43.82 27.98
N ARG A 18 -32.06 -44.35 27.91
CA ARG A 18 -30.83 -43.55 27.66
C ARG A 18 -30.91 -42.98 26.26
N LYS A 19 -31.07 -41.66 26.15
CA LYS A 19 -30.99 -40.88 24.90
C LYS A 19 -29.60 -41.07 24.24
N PRO A 20 -29.55 -41.37 22.94
CA PRO A 20 -28.28 -41.45 22.23
C PRO A 20 -27.70 -40.06 21.98
N ARG A 21 -26.90 -39.54 22.91
CA ARG A 21 -26.26 -38.21 22.84
C ARG A 21 -24.94 -38.20 22.04
N ARG A 22 -24.47 -39.35 21.51
CA ARG A 22 -23.11 -39.48 20.96
C ARG A 22 -22.93 -39.27 19.47
N ARG A 23 -23.99 -39.12 18.64
CA ARG A 23 -23.84 -38.93 17.19
C ARG A 23 -23.73 -37.48 16.74
N ALA A 24 -24.34 -36.54 17.43
CA ALA A 24 -24.29 -35.12 17.07
C ALA A 24 -22.91 -34.47 17.34
N ASP A 25 -22.27 -34.89 18.44
CA ASP A 25 -20.95 -34.34 18.80
C ASP A 25 -19.82 -34.78 17.83
N GLY A 26 -19.94 -35.96 17.24
CA GLY A 26 -18.99 -36.48 16.25
C GLY A 26 -19.07 -35.74 14.90
N ALA A 27 -20.28 -35.43 14.44
CA ALA A 27 -20.49 -34.69 13.19
C ALA A 27 -20.04 -33.23 13.31
N ALA A 28 -20.40 -32.58 14.42
CA ALA A 28 -19.95 -31.19 14.69
C ALA A 28 -18.43 -31.11 14.79
N ARG A 29 -17.78 -32.08 15.44
CA ARG A 29 -16.31 -32.15 15.53
C ARG A 29 -15.66 -32.41 14.16
N GLY A 30 -16.27 -33.23 13.30
CA GLY A 30 -15.82 -33.47 11.93
C GLY A 30 -15.88 -32.18 11.09
N VAL A 31 -17.02 -31.48 11.11
CA VAL A 31 -17.20 -30.20 10.41
C VAL A 31 -16.20 -29.16 10.92
N PHE A 32 -16.01 -29.05 12.23
CA PHE A 32 -15.03 -28.13 12.81
C PHE A 32 -13.59 -28.42 12.33
N MET A 33 -13.21 -29.72 12.33
CA MET A 33 -11.87 -30.09 11.85
C MET A 33 -11.68 -29.85 10.36
N THR A 34 -12.69 -30.08 9.52
CA THR A 34 -12.58 -29.76 8.08
C THR A 34 -12.47 -28.26 7.84
N LEU A 35 -13.24 -27.43 8.56
CA LEU A 35 -13.10 -25.99 8.48
C LEU A 35 -11.71 -25.51 8.94
N LEU A 36 -11.22 -26.06 10.04
CA LEU A 36 -9.88 -25.74 10.55
C LEU A 36 -8.78 -26.12 9.54
N THR A 37 -8.87 -27.27 8.90
CA THR A 37 -7.90 -27.68 7.87
C THR A 37 -7.97 -26.79 6.63
N LEU A 38 -9.16 -26.38 6.19
CA LEU A 38 -9.31 -25.45 5.06
C LEU A 38 -8.72 -24.08 5.38
N ILE A 39 -8.95 -23.57 6.59
CA ILE A 39 -8.32 -22.31 7.06
C ILE A 39 -6.80 -22.46 7.08
N LEU A 40 -6.28 -23.56 7.61
CA LEU A 40 -4.84 -23.80 7.66
C LEU A 40 -4.22 -23.86 6.25
N ILE A 41 -4.85 -24.57 5.32
CA ILE A 41 -4.42 -24.61 3.91
C ILE A 41 -4.45 -23.21 3.30
N GLY A 42 -5.50 -22.42 3.54
CA GLY A 42 -5.60 -21.04 3.10
C GLY A 42 -4.47 -20.16 3.66
N CYS A 43 -4.19 -20.27 4.96
CA CYS A 43 -3.08 -19.56 5.61
C CYS A 43 -1.71 -19.97 5.04
N CYS A 44 -1.48 -21.25 4.81
CA CYS A 44 -0.23 -21.73 4.20
C CYS A 44 -0.06 -21.21 2.76
N ALA A 45 -1.13 -21.25 1.96
CA ALA A 45 -1.11 -20.76 0.60
C ALA A 45 -0.83 -19.24 0.55
N THR A 46 -1.48 -18.46 1.40
CA THR A 46 -1.23 -17.01 1.49
C THR A 46 0.19 -16.69 1.98
N ALA A 47 0.71 -17.44 2.95
CA ALA A 47 2.09 -17.28 3.42
C ALA A 47 3.12 -17.61 2.32
N MET A 48 2.86 -18.66 1.53
CA MET A 48 3.71 -19.03 0.39
C MET A 48 3.70 -17.94 -0.70
N LEU A 49 2.52 -17.45 -1.07
CA LEU A 49 2.39 -16.37 -2.06
C LEU A 49 3.07 -15.08 -1.57
N PHE A 50 2.93 -14.77 -0.29
CA PHE A 50 3.62 -13.63 0.32
C PHE A 50 5.15 -13.81 0.30
N GLY A 51 5.66 -15.01 0.58
CA GLY A 51 7.10 -15.31 0.49
C GLY A 51 7.64 -15.16 -0.94
N ILE A 52 6.91 -15.65 -1.95
CA ILE A 52 7.26 -15.47 -3.37
C ILE A 52 7.26 -13.99 -3.75
N PHE A 53 6.24 -13.25 -3.31
CA PHE A 53 6.15 -11.81 -3.54
C PHE A 53 7.31 -11.05 -2.90
N MET A 54 7.65 -11.34 -1.64
CA MET A 54 8.80 -10.71 -0.96
C MET A 54 10.13 -11.07 -1.63
N LYS A 55 10.29 -12.31 -2.10
CA LYS A 55 11.46 -12.68 -2.89
C LYS A 55 11.53 -11.87 -4.19
N TYR A 56 10.44 -11.73 -4.91
CA TYR A 56 10.35 -10.89 -6.12
C TYR A 56 10.74 -9.42 -5.82
N VAL A 57 10.21 -8.86 -4.74
CA VAL A 57 10.55 -7.51 -4.28
C VAL A 57 12.06 -7.38 -4.05
N ASN A 58 12.63 -8.28 -3.26
CA ASN A 58 14.05 -8.18 -2.88
C ASN A 58 15.02 -8.44 -4.05
N THR A 59 14.67 -9.34 -4.99
CA THR A 59 15.58 -9.71 -6.08
C THR A 59 15.40 -8.91 -7.36
N SER A 60 14.18 -8.45 -7.63
CA SER A 60 13.85 -7.81 -8.91
C SER A 60 13.46 -6.34 -8.77
N LEU A 61 12.92 -5.94 -7.63
CA LEU A 61 12.48 -4.57 -7.40
C LEU A 61 13.56 -3.72 -6.72
N LEU A 62 14.05 -4.12 -5.56
CA LEU A 62 15.00 -3.33 -4.77
C LEU A 62 16.26 -2.92 -5.53
N PRO A 63 16.91 -3.78 -6.34
CA PRO A 63 18.10 -3.36 -7.09
C PRO A 63 17.83 -2.28 -8.15
N THR A 64 16.57 -2.06 -8.52
CA THR A 64 16.16 -1.01 -9.49
C THR A 64 15.64 0.25 -8.81
N LEU A 65 15.67 0.28 -7.47
CA LEU A 65 15.08 1.37 -6.69
C LEU A 65 16.10 2.43 -6.23
N ASP A 66 17.38 2.23 -6.49
CA ASP A 66 18.44 3.17 -6.11
C ASP A 66 18.28 4.47 -6.94
N VAL A 67 17.44 5.35 -6.45
CA VAL A 67 17.18 6.68 -7.00
C VAL A 67 17.62 7.69 -5.96
N LYS A 68 18.75 8.33 -6.20
CA LYS A 68 19.25 9.41 -5.33
C LYS A 68 18.71 10.74 -5.81
N ALA A 69 18.29 11.58 -4.88
CA ALA A 69 17.81 12.92 -5.19
C ALA A 69 18.89 13.75 -5.92
N GLU A 70 20.16 13.48 -5.61
CA GLU A 70 21.34 14.15 -6.19
C GLU A 70 21.54 13.84 -7.68
N ASP A 71 21.08 12.67 -8.14
CA ASP A 71 21.20 12.24 -9.55
C ASP A 71 20.15 12.94 -10.46
N TYR A 72 19.20 13.65 -9.85
CA TYR A 72 18.14 14.31 -10.59
C TYR A 72 18.50 15.75 -10.94
N THR A 73 18.96 15.92 -12.16
CA THR A 73 19.17 17.26 -12.74
C THR A 73 17.97 17.65 -13.60
N MET A 74 17.22 18.64 -13.16
CA MET A 74 16.20 19.24 -14.02
C MET A 74 16.87 19.99 -15.17
N ALA A 75 16.36 19.80 -16.41
CA ALA A 75 16.78 20.60 -17.54
C ALA A 75 16.55 22.07 -17.24
N GLN A 76 17.62 22.83 -17.17
CA GLN A 76 17.60 24.28 -16.94
C GLN A 76 17.65 25.02 -18.26
N SER A 77 17.14 26.24 -18.25
CA SER A 77 17.36 27.20 -19.36
C SER A 77 18.84 27.62 -19.41
N SER A 78 19.43 27.56 -20.59
CA SER A 78 20.78 28.10 -20.80
C SER A 78 20.71 29.61 -21.00
N VAL A 79 21.62 30.34 -20.38
CA VAL A 79 21.71 31.78 -20.56
C VAL A 79 23.02 32.10 -21.29
N VAL A 80 22.91 32.80 -22.40
CA VAL A 80 24.07 33.29 -23.16
C VAL A 80 24.40 34.70 -22.69
N TYR A 81 25.64 34.92 -22.31
CA TYR A 81 26.16 36.22 -21.91
C TYR A 81 27.18 36.73 -22.92
N TYR A 82 27.26 38.02 -23.10
CA TYR A 82 28.38 38.66 -23.80
C TYR A 82 29.07 39.67 -22.89
N GLN A 83 30.34 39.91 -23.13
CA GLN A 83 31.07 40.95 -22.41
C GLN A 83 30.94 42.27 -23.16
N ASP A 84 30.33 43.24 -22.51
CA ASP A 84 30.23 44.60 -23.03
C ASP A 84 31.61 45.22 -23.14
N LYS A 85 31.94 45.76 -24.32
CA LYS A 85 33.27 46.29 -24.63
C LYS A 85 33.57 47.59 -23.88
N ASP A 86 32.54 48.35 -23.53
CA ASP A 86 32.70 49.67 -22.92
C ASP A 86 32.84 49.59 -21.40
N SER A 87 32.02 48.73 -20.77
CA SER A 87 32.01 48.54 -19.32
C SER A 87 32.84 47.34 -18.84
N GLY A 88 33.18 46.40 -19.74
CA GLY A 88 33.83 45.13 -19.40
C GLY A 88 32.96 44.14 -18.62
N GLN A 89 31.69 44.44 -18.40
CA GLN A 89 30.77 43.64 -17.65
C GLN A 89 30.10 42.55 -18.52
N TRP A 90 29.76 41.45 -17.89
CA TRP A 90 28.96 40.38 -18.54
C TRP A 90 27.49 40.76 -18.53
N VAL A 91 26.90 40.88 -19.71
CA VAL A 91 25.50 41.24 -19.92
C VAL A 91 24.76 40.05 -20.49
N GLU A 92 23.58 39.74 -19.97
CA GLU A 92 22.71 38.72 -20.51
C GLU A 92 22.29 39.09 -21.94
N TYR A 93 22.61 38.20 -22.89
CA TYR A 93 22.25 38.38 -24.29
C TYR A 93 20.93 37.71 -24.61
N GLN A 94 20.81 36.43 -24.26
CA GLN A 94 19.63 35.63 -24.60
C GLN A 94 19.49 34.42 -23.68
N LYS A 95 18.26 34.13 -23.28
CA LYS A 95 17.89 32.84 -22.67
C LYS A 95 17.53 31.86 -23.76
N VAL A 96 18.23 30.73 -23.78
CA VAL A 96 17.92 29.59 -24.66
C VAL A 96 17.26 28.52 -23.82
N HIS A 97 16.02 28.29 -24.09
CA HIS A 97 15.25 27.25 -23.40
C HIS A 97 14.55 26.33 -24.43
N GLY A 98 14.27 25.08 -24.03
CA GLY A 98 13.46 24.17 -24.83
C GLY A 98 11.97 24.51 -24.74
N GLN A 99 11.14 23.49 -24.51
CA GLN A 99 9.69 23.68 -24.31
C GLN A 99 9.37 24.34 -22.95
N GLU A 100 10.31 24.31 -22.00
CA GLU A 100 10.14 24.81 -20.64
C GLU A 100 11.21 25.85 -20.31
N ASN A 101 10.77 26.95 -19.73
CA ASN A 101 11.66 28.00 -19.21
C ASN A 101 11.70 27.91 -17.69
N ARG A 102 12.66 27.14 -17.16
CA ARG A 102 12.77 26.86 -15.72
C ARG A 102 13.85 27.71 -15.10
N VAL A 103 13.51 28.32 -13.98
CA VAL A 103 14.44 28.98 -13.07
C VAL A 103 14.38 28.24 -11.74
N LEU A 104 15.51 27.67 -11.32
CA LEU A 104 15.59 27.03 -10.02
C LEU A 104 15.62 28.07 -8.92
N VAL A 105 14.83 27.88 -7.91
CA VAL A 105 14.75 28.74 -6.73
C VAL A 105 14.80 27.84 -5.50
N ASP A 106 15.59 28.23 -4.52
CA ASP A 106 15.62 27.50 -3.25
C ASP A 106 14.31 27.64 -2.49
N ILE A 107 13.94 26.60 -1.75
CA ILE A 107 12.69 26.58 -0.99
C ILE A 107 12.62 27.73 0.04
N GLY A 108 13.77 28.18 0.55
CA GLY A 108 13.88 29.31 1.47
C GLY A 108 13.54 30.66 0.83
N ASP A 109 13.70 30.77 -0.50
CA ASP A 109 13.37 31.98 -1.28
C ASP A 109 11.93 31.98 -1.79
N MET A 110 11.20 30.86 -1.59
CA MET A 110 9.79 30.74 -1.94
C MET A 110 8.89 31.24 -0.81
N SER A 111 7.73 31.79 -1.19
CA SER A 111 6.68 32.07 -0.20
C SER A 111 6.26 30.76 0.51
N PRO A 112 6.23 30.75 1.85
CA PRO A 112 5.80 29.55 2.58
C PRO A 112 4.37 29.10 2.24
N TYR A 113 3.52 30.04 1.82
CA TYR A 113 2.16 29.71 1.39
C TYR A 113 2.11 28.89 0.09
N LEU A 114 3.13 29.01 -0.77
CA LEU A 114 3.19 28.28 -2.04
C LEU A 114 3.38 26.78 -1.81
N TRP A 115 4.42 26.41 -1.07
CA TRP A 115 4.66 24.98 -0.80
C TRP A 115 3.62 24.39 0.15
N GLN A 116 3.09 25.17 1.12
CA GLN A 116 1.98 24.73 1.98
C GLN A 116 0.71 24.45 1.18
N ALA A 117 0.38 25.31 0.21
CA ALA A 117 -0.75 25.06 -0.68
C ALA A 117 -0.54 23.80 -1.52
N ALA A 118 0.65 23.60 -2.10
CA ALA A 118 0.96 22.40 -2.85
C ALA A 118 0.81 21.12 -1.99
N VAL A 119 1.37 21.11 -0.78
CA VAL A 119 1.25 19.98 0.16
C VAL A 119 -0.22 19.74 0.53
N SER A 120 -0.98 20.80 0.84
CA SER A 120 -2.38 20.66 1.25
C SER A 120 -3.28 20.07 0.15
N ILE A 121 -2.97 20.35 -1.11
CA ILE A 121 -3.75 19.85 -2.26
C ILE A 121 -3.32 18.46 -2.68
N GLU A 122 -2.00 18.27 -2.82
CA GLU A 122 -1.43 17.03 -3.35
C GLU A 122 -1.33 15.93 -2.29
N ASP A 123 -0.96 16.28 -1.05
CA ASP A 123 -0.67 15.31 0.00
C ASP A 123 -0.83 15.90 1.41
N GLU A 124 -2.08 16.13 1.81
CA GLU A 124 -2.45 16.77 3.09
C GLU A 124 -1.71 16.17 4.31
N ARG A 125 -1.35 14.89 4.25
CA ARG A 125 -0.68 14.16 5.34
C ARG A 125 0.80 13.91 5.09
N PHE A 126 1.43 14.67 4.20
CA PHE A 126 2.84 14.51 3.80
C PHE A 126 3.77 14.37 5.00
N PHE A 127 3.62 15.20 6.01
CA PHE A 127 4.47 15.17 7.22
C PHE A 127 4.10 14.08 8.24
N SER A 128 3.09 13.26 7.97
CA SER A 128 2.61 12.22 8.90
C SER A 128 2.83 10.79 8.40
N HIS A 129 3.30 10.61 7.17
CA HIS A 129 3.62 9.30 6.62
C HIS A 129 5.07 9.27 6.13
N HIS A 130 5.57 8.08 5.78
CA HIS A 130 6.93 7.85 5.30
C HIS A 130 6.85 7.39 3.83
N GLY A 131 6.79 8.35 2.91
CA GLY A 131 6.75 8.13 1.47
C GLY A 131 5.42 7.63 0.91
N VAL A 132 4.62 6.90 1.69
CA VAL A 132 3.34 6.33 1.24
C VAL A 132 2.24 6.58 2.26
N ASP A 133 1.18 7.24 1.83
CA ASP A 133 -0.06 7.35 2.58
C ASP A 133 -0.94 6.12 2.33
N TRP A 134 -0.83 5.13 3.21
CA TRP A 134 -1.58 3.87 3.08
C TRP A 134 -3.09 4.05 3.10
N LYS A 135 -3.61 4.98 3.91
CA LYS A 135 -5.05 5.24 3.99
C LYS A 135 -5.59 5.79 2.67
N ARG A 136 -4.85 6.73 2.06
CA ARG A 136 -5.21 7.34 0.78
C ARG A 136 -5.03 6.34 -0.36
N THR A 137 -3.93 5.61 -0.39
CA THR A 137 -3.61 4.59 -1.40
C THR A 137 -4.65 3.47 -1.43
N LEU A 138 -5.00 2.90 -0.26
CA LEU A 138 -6.05 1.88 -0.15
C LEU A 138 -7.42 2.42 -0.54
N GLY A 139 -7.77 3.61 -0.08
CA GLY A 139 -9.03 4.27 -0.47
C GLY A 139 -9.16 4.46 -1.98
N ALA A 140 -8.11 4.95 -2.64
CA ALA A 140 -8.07 5.11 -4.09
C ALA A 140 -8.15 3.76 -4.82
N THR A 141 -7.46 2.74 -4.33
CA THR A 141 -7.49 1.39 -4.91
C THR A 141 -8.90 0.79 -4.85
N VAL A 142 -9.56 0.87 -3.70
CA VAL A 142 -10.94 0.36 -3.53
C VAL A 142 -11.90 1.11 -4.46
N LYS A 143 -11.82 2.44 -4.55
CA LYS A 143 -12.65 3.24 -5.46
C LYS A 143 -12.46 2.84 -6.92
N THR A 144 -11.22 2.61 -7.34
CA THR A 144 -10.90 2.14 -8.70
C THR A 144 -11.51 0.77 -8.97
N LEU A 145 -11.46 -0.16 -8.01
CA LEU A 145 -12.04 -1.50 -8.14
C LEU A 145 -13.58 -1.47 -8.23
N VAL A 146 -14.21 -0.54 -7.52
CA VAL A 146 -15.68 -0.37 -7.54
C VAL A 146 -16.15 0.44 -8.76
N GLY A 147 -15.23 0.96 -9.60
CA GLY A 147 -15.56 1.72 -10.80
C GLY A 147 -16.06 3.15 -10.52
N SER A 148 -15.70 3.72 -9.36
CA SER A 148 -16.00 5.10 -9.04
C SER A 148 -15.12 6.05 -9.87
N ASN A 149 -15.74 6.96 -10.62
CA ASN A 149 -15.04 7.98 -11.41
C ASN A 149 -14.43 9.12 -10.57
N ASP A 150 -14.67 9.15 -9.27
CA ASP A 150 -14.03 10.08 -8.33
C ASP A 150 -12.59 9.68 -8.08
N SER A 151 -11.72 9.93 -9.07
CA SER A 151 -10.29 9.69 -8.95
C SER A 151 -9.64 10.76 -8.05
N TYR A 152 -9.78 10.61 -6.76
CA TYR A 152 -8.82 11.22 -5.83
C TYR A 152 -7.46 10.59 -6.10
N GLY A 153 -6.48 11.42 -6.47
CA GLY A 153 -5.11 10.96 -6.66
C GLY A 153 -4.61 10.23 -5.42
N GLY A 154 -4.36 8.93 -5.52
CA GLY A 154 -3.87 8.11 -4.40
C GLY A 154 -2.36 8.18 -4.19
N SER A 155 -1.64 8.98 -5.00
CA SER A 155 -0.18 9.11 -4.94
C SER A 155 0.23 10.23 -3.99
N THR A 156 1.31 10.01 -3.24
CA THR A 156 1.95 11.01 -2.39
C THR A 156 2.88 11.92 -3.20
N ILE A 157 3.33 13.03 -2.62
CA ILE A 157 4.34 13.92 -3.23
C ILE A 157 5.62 13.15 -3.52
N THR A 158 6.11 12.32 -2.59
CA THR A 158 7.31 11.48 -2.77
C THR A 158 7.13 10.53 -3.96
N GLN A 159 5.97 9.87 -4.09
CA GLN A 159 5.68 9.00 -5.23
C GLN A 159 5.65 9.78 -6.56
N GLN A 160 5.06 10.97 -6.58
CA GLN A 160 5.01 11.82 -7.78
C GLN A 160 6.41 12.31 -8.16
N MET A 161 7.22 12.72 -7.20
CA MET A 161 8.60 13.13 -7.41
C MET A 161 9.40 11.99 -8.05
N LEU A 162 9.40 10.80 -7.46
CA LEU A 162 10.14 9.64 -7.96
C LEU A 162 9.65 9.19 -9.35
N LYS A 163 8.35 9.26 -9.61
CA LYS A 163 7.80 9.04 -10.94
C LYS A 163 8.38 10.00 -11.98
N ASN A 164 8.46 11.28 -11.65
CA ASN A 164 9.01 12.31 -12.53
C ASN A 164 10.51 12.13 -12.75
N MET A 165 11.25 11.75 -11.71
CA MET A 165 12.68 11.44 -11.78
C MET A 165 12.97 10.25 -12.69
N THR A 166 12.18 9.19 -12.62
CA THR A 166 12.39 7.96 -13.39
C THR A 166 11.79 8.00 -14.79
N GLY A 167 10.91 8.95 -15.09
CA GLY A 167 10.21 9.04 -16.37
C GLY A 167 9.22 7.89 -16.65
N GLU A 168 8.98 7.02 -15.68
CA GLU A 168 8.09 5.87 -15.85
C GLU A 168 6.61 6.30 -15.83
N ASN A 169 6.02 6.55 -17.00
CA ASN A 169 4.64 7.03 -17.14
C ASN A 169 3.59 5.94 -17.49
N GLN A 170 3.99 4.66 -17.53
CA GLN A 170 3.07 3.57 -17.88
C GLN A 170 2.01 3.34 -16.80
N ASN A 171 0.74 3.19 -17.20
CA ASN A 171 -0.35 2.88 -16.27
C ASN A 171 -0.48 1.38 -16.03
N THR A 172 0.45 0.79 -15.28
CA THR A 172 0.46 -0.63 -14.93
C THR A 172 0.49 -0.84 -13.42
N ILE A 173 -0.09 -1.94 -12.95
CA ILE A 173 -0.03 -2.32 -11.54
C ILE A 173 1.42 -2.52 -11.10
N ASN A 174 2.25 -3.12 -11.97
CA ASN A 174 3.66 -3.36 -11.68
C ASN A 174 4.42 -2.03 -11.44
N ARG A 175 4.17 -1.01 -12.27
CA ARG A 175 4.72 0.33 -12.05
C ARG A 175 4.28 0.90 -10.70
N LYS A 176 2.98 0.77 -10.36
CA LYS A 176 2.48 1.31 -9.08
C LYS A 176 3.09 0.61 -7.86
N VAL A 177 3.32 -0.69 -7.96
CA VAL A 177 4.05 -1.43 -6.91
C VAL A 177 5.49 -0.93 -6.79
N LYS A 178 6.21 -0.77 -7.90
CA LYS A 178 7.57 -0.21 -7.89
C LYS A 178 7.63 1.19 -7.27
N GLU A 179 6.70 2.06 -7.66
CA GLU A 179 6.59 3.43 -7.15
C GLU A 179 6.40 3.45 -5.62
N ILE A 180 5.56 2.56 -5.08
CA ILE A 180 5.35 2.43 -3.63
C ILE A 180 6.65 2.01 -2.94
N PHE A 181 7.32 0.97 -3.44
CA PHE A 181 8.57 0.51 -2.82
C PHE A 181 9.72 1.51 -2.94
N ARG A 182 9.83 2.21 -4.07
CA ARG A 182 10.78 3.32 -4.24
C ARG A 182 10.54 4.42 -3.21
N ALA A 183 9.29 4.82 -3.02
CA ALA A 183 8.96 5.88 -2.06
C ALA A 183 9.30 5.47 -0.62
N LEU A 184 9.06 4.21 -0.24
CA LEU A 184 9.42 3.70 1.07
C LEU A 184 10.93 3.62 1.28
N GLU A 185 11.70 3.21 0.27
CA GLU A 185 13.16 3.13 0.35
C GLU A 185 13.78 4.53 0.37
N PHE A 186 13.32 5.42 -0.50
CA PHE A 186 13.78 6.80 -0.56
C PHE A 186 13.64 7.53 0.78
N GLU A 187 12.49 7.40 1.44
CA GLU A 187 12.22 8.06 2.73
C GLU A 187 12.94 7.38 3.91
N LYS A 188 13.44 6.17 3.73
CA LYS A 188 14.24 5.49 4.76
C LYS A 188 15.69 6.00 4.75
N ASP A 189 16.18 6.37 3.58
CA ASP A 189 17.58 6.78 3.37
C ASP A 189 17.78 8.31 3.50
N ASN A 190 16.67 9.08 3.57
CA ASN A 190 16.64 10.54 3.74
C ASN A 190 15.81 10.95 4.95
#